data_c53ed16d1009661de95fe10960e60876
#
_entry.id   c53ed16d1009661de95fe10960e60876
#
_cell.length_a   1.000
_cell.length_b   1.000
_cell.length_c   1.000
_cell.angle_alpha   90.00
_cell.angle_beta   90.00
_cell.angle_gamma   90.00
#
_symmetry.space_group_name_H-M   'P 1'
#
loop_
_entity.id
_entity.type
_entity.pdbx_description
1 polymer ?
#
loop_
_entity_poly.entity_id
_entity_poly.type
_entity_poly.pdbx_seq_one_letter_code
_entity_poly.pdbx_strand_id
1 'polypeptide(L)'
;HGMLAFLAAQGDHALASWVRDNTTSPNTIVDRITPRPTPDVAARVKAATGKDDGAAVMAESFIQWVIEDDFIAGRPALEKVGVELVASVLPWEEAKIRILNATHAAIAWAGTLTGHDYIDDSTRQPAIYQLAYDYITQDVIPSLSPSPLDLADYRDVVLARFSNPYIKDTNQRVGADGLSKIPGMVTPTLRECYQRGAEPTATAVLPALFYLFLQRWASN
;
A
#
# COMPACT_ATOMS: atom_id res chain seq x y z
N HIS A 1 -8.44 12.67 -15.80
CA HIS A 1 -9.86 12.50 -16.23
C HIS A 1 -10.79 13.52 -15.58
N GLY A 2 -10.74 13.78 -14.26
CA GLY A 2 -11.64 14.69 -13.56
C GLY A 2 -11.62 16.13 -14.09
N MET A 3 -10.45 16.68 -14.39
CA MET A 3 -10.35 18.03 -14.95
C MET A 3 -11.01 18.14 -16.33
N LEU A 4 -10.82 17.15 -17.20
CA LEU A 4 -11.48 17.14 -18.53
C LEU A 4 -13.00 17.04 -18.41
N ALA A 5 -13.50 16.21 -17.50
CA ALA A 5 -14.94 16.12 -17.23
C ALA A 5 -15.51 17.44 -16.67
N PHE A 6 -14.79 18.10 -15.78
CA PHE A 6 -15.16 19.40 -15.25
C PHE A 6 -15.22 20.46 -16.34
N LEU A 7 -14.19 20.59 -17.20
CA LEU A 7 -14.17 21.54 -18.30
C LEU A 7 -15.30 21.28 -19.29
N ALA A 8 -15.59 20.02 -19.61
CA ALA A 8 -16.72 19.66 -20.46
C ALA A 8 -18.05 20.08 -19.84
N ALA A 9 -18.24 19.87 -18.52
CA ALA A 9 -19.44 20.29 -17.81
C ALA A 9 -19.61 21.82 -17.75
N GLN A 10 -18.50 22.59 -17.78
CA GLN A 10 -18.52 24.06 -17.89
C GLN A 10 -18.74 24.56 -19.34
N GLY A 11 -18.78 23.68 -20.32
CA GLY A 11 -18.91 24.03 -21.74
C GLY A 11 -17.61 24.55 -22.38
N ASP A 12 -16.48 24.50 -21.68
CA ASP A 12 -15.18 24.92 -22.20
C ASP A 12 -14.49 23.79 -22.97
N HIS A 13 -15.08 23.42 -24.10
CA HIS A 13 -14.58 22.35 -24.94
C HIS A 13 -13.25 22.68 -25.62
N ALA A 14 -12.96 23.95 -25.87
CA ALA A 14 -11.71 24.40 -26.46
C ALA A 14 -10.54 24.13 -25.51
N LEU A 15 -10.66 24.54 -24.25
CA LEU A 15 -9.66 24.29 -23.23
C LEU A 15 -9.53 22.78 -22.92
N ALA A 16 -10.63 22.05 -22.88
CA ALA A 16 -10.62 20.59 -22.69
C ALA A 16 -9.83 19.88 -23.80
N SER A 17 -9.99 20.28 -25.06
CA SER A 17 -9.19 19.75 -26.18
C SER A 17 -7.73 20.13 -26.05
N TRP A 18 -7.45 21.38 -25.78
CA TRP A 18 -6.06 21.84 -25.59
C TRP A 18 -5.35 21.06 -24.48
N VAL A 19 -5.98 20.89 -23.32
CA VAL A 19 -5.42 20.10 -22.21
C VAL A 19 -5.16 18.66 -22.65
N ARG A 20 -6.10 18.03 -23.34
CA ARG A 20 -5.91 16.65 -23.83
C ARG A 20 -4.72 16.52 -24.77
N ASP A 21 -4.55 17.49 -25.65
CA ASP A 21 -3.58 17.42 -26.74
C ASP A 21 -2.16 17.90 -26.32
N ASN A 22 -2.08 18.68 -25.22
CA ASN A 22 -0.83 19.36 -24.81
C ASN A 22 -0.34 18.98 -23.41
N THR A 23 -1.03 18.06 -22.69
CA THR A 23 -0.60 17.64 -21.37
C THR A 23 -0.67 16.13 -21.21
N THR A 24 0.26 15.58 -20.45
CA THR A 24 0.20 14.20 -19.95
C THR A 24 0.16 14.21 -18.42
N SER A 25 -0.31 13.13 -17.85
CA SER A 25 -0.37 12.94 -16.39
C SER A 25 0.05 11.50 -16.09
N PRO A 26 1.37 11.22 -16.14
CA PRO A 26 1.87 9.88 -15.88
C PRO A 26 1.51 9.45 -14.46
N ASN A 27 0.98 8.23 -14.35
CA ASN A 27 0.71 7.65 -13.06
C ASN A 27 2.03 7.24 -12.38
N THR A 28 2.00 7.20 -11.07
CA THR A 28 3.18 6.87 -10.27
C THR A 28 2.79 6.10 -9.02
N ILE A 29 3.66 5.21 -8.60
CA ILE A 29 3.54 4.52 -7.32
C ILE A 29 4.85 4.59 -6.55
N VAL A 30 4.74 4.92 -5.27
CA VAL A 30 5.85 4.87 -4.31
C VAL A 30 5.53 3.82 -3.27
N ASP A 31 6.48 2.94 -3.02
CA ASP A 31 6.42 1.98 -1.92
C ASP A 31 7.55 2.26 -0.92
N ARG A 32 7.17 2.83 0.21
CA ARG A 32 8.04 3.09 1.38
C ARG A 32 7.17 3.29 2.61
N ILE A 33 7.37 2.46 3.64
CA ILE A 33 6.64 2.62 4.90
C ILE A 33 7.19 3.84 5.65
N THR A 34 6.31 4.81 5.92
CA THR A 34 6.65 6.04 6.63
C THR A 34 5.60 6.26 7.73
N PRO A 35 5.90 5.91 8.99
CA PRO A 35 5.00 6.11 10.12
C PRO A 35 4.72 7.59 10.37
N ARG A 36 3.71 7.88 11.19
CA ARG A 36 3.48 9.27 11.63
C ARG A 36 4.69 9.80 12.38
N PRO A 37 5.13 11.05 12.09
CA PRO A 37 6.23 11.66 12.83
C PRO A 37 5.89 11.81 14.31
N THR A 38 6.90 11.59 15.15
CA THR A 38 6.83 11.81 16.59
C THR A 38 7.85 12.88 17.00
N PRO A 39 7.68 13.56 18.14
CA PRO A 39 8.64 14.55 18.63
C PRO A 39 10.07 14.00 18.76
N ASP A 40 10.22 12.71 19.06
CA ASP A 40 11.51 12.01 19.12
C ASP A 40 12.25 12.05 17.77
N VAL A 41 11.54 11.87 16.67
CA VAL A 41 12.17 11.91 15.32
C VAL A 41 12.80 13.26 15.05
N ALA A 42 12.08 14.35 15.32
CA ALA A 42 12.62 15.72 15.17
C ALA A 42 13.82 15.95 16.08
N ALA A 43 13.77 15.49 17.34
CA ALA A 43 14.87 15.60 18.29
C ALA A 43 16.12 14.85 17.81
N ARG A 44 15.96 13.64 17.25
CA ARG A 44 17.07 12.84 16.68
C ARG A 44 17.69 13.52 15.47
N VAL A 45 16.89 14.08 14.57
CA VAL A 45 17.38 14.85 13.41
C VAL A 45 18.16 16.06 13.88
N LYS A 46 17.64 16.82 14.86
CA LYS A 46 18.35 17.96 15.45
C LYS A 46 19.69 17.56 16.10
N ALA A 47 19.69 16.48 16.85
CA ALA A 47 20.93 15.98 17.48
C ALA A 47 21.98 15.55 16.45
N ALA A 48 21.57 14.95 15.32
CA ALA A 48 22.47 14.48 14.29
C ALA A 48 22.97 15.60 13.36
N THR A 49 22.15 16.61 13.08
CA THR A 49 22.43 17.62 12.05
C THR A 49 22.69 19.03 12.61
N GLY A 50 22.34 19.29 13.87
CA GLY A 50 22.32 20.60 14.50
C GLY A 50 21.19 21.53 14.02
N LYS A 51 20.28 21.05 13.15
CA LYS A 51 19.20 21.85 12.55
C LYS A 51 17.85 21.40 13.08
N ASP A 52 16.97 22.37 13.33
CA ASP A 52 15.56 22.08 13.58
C ASP A 52 14.86 21.79 12.24
N ASP A 53 14.22 20.64 12.15
CA ASP A 53 13.43 20.21 11.00
C ASP A 53 12.03 19.82 11.47
N GLY A 54 11.07 20.72 11.25
CA GLY A 54 9.66 20.51 11.59
C GLY A 54 8.95 19.48 10.68
N ALA A 55 9.59 19.06 9.59
CA ALA A 55 9.09 18.06 8.65
C ALA A 55 9.84 16.72 8.76
N ALA A 56 10.64 16.54 9.82
CA ALA A 56 11.39 15.32 10.03
C ALA A 56 10.46 14.09 10.12
N VAL A 57 10.76 13.06 9.35
CA VAL A 57 10.01 11.81 9.32
C VAL A 57 10.96 10.62 9.45
N MET A 58 10.46 9.53 10.04
CA MET A 58 11.11 8.24 9.98
C MET A 58 10.59 7.47 8.77
N ALA A 59 11.47 6.77 8.08
CA ALA A 59 11.10 5.85 7.02
C ALA A 59 12.01 4.63 7.04
N GLU A 60 11.54 3.53 6.46
CA GLU A 60 12.38 2.35 6.24
C GLU A 60 13.45 2.62 5.16
N SER A 61 14.43 1.72 5.07
CA SER A 61 15.47 1.80 4.03
C SER A 61 14.96 1.38 2.65
N PHE A 62 13.95 0.50 2.61
CA PHE A 62 13.33 0.10 1.36
C PHE A 62 12.67 1.30 0.68
N ILE A 63 12.86 1.41 -0.63
CA ILE A 63 12.17 2.36 -1.50
C ILE A 63 12.02 1.73 -2.88
N GLN A 64 10.80 1.80 -3.41
CA GLN A 64 10.52 1.57 -4.82
C GLN A 64 9.71 2.74 -5.34
N TRP A 65 10.15 3.29 -6.46
CA TRP A 65 9.44 4.36 -7.15
C TRP A 65 9.31 4.00 -8.62
N VAL A 66 8.08 3.84 -9.07
CA VAL A 66 7.74 3.46 -10.45
C VAL A 66 6.89 4.56 -11.07
N ILE A 67 7.18 4.95 -12.29
CA ILE A 67 6.47 6.03 -13.01
C ILE A 67 6.20 5.57 -14.45
N GLU A 68 5.02 5.90 -14.97
CA GLU A 68 4.74 5.76 -16.41
C GLU A 68 5.62 6.72 -17.23
N ASP A 69 6.29 6.21 -18.24
CA ASP A 69 7.15 7.02 -19.10
C ASP A 69 6.34 7.73 -20.21
N ASP A 70 5.41 8.59 -19.76
CA ASP A 70 4.51 9.36 -20.63
C ASP A 70 4.66 10.87 -20.33
N PHE A 71 5.78 11.44 -20.78
CA PHE A 71 6.13 12.86 -20.54
C PHE A 71 6.17 13.65 -21.84
N ILE A 72 5.09 14.32 -22.21
CA ILE A 72 4.97 15.09 -23.46
C ILE A 72 6.01 16.22 -23.59
N ALA A 73 6.44 16.81 -22.49
CA ALA A 73 7.42 17.89 -22.47
C ALA A 73 8.86 17.43 -22.14
N GLY A 74 9.10 16.11 -22.13
CA GLY A 74 10.34 15.53 -21.65
C GLY A 74 10.43 15.47 -20.12
N ARG A 75 11.44 14.81 -19.59
CA ARG A 75 11.64 14.58 -18.16
C ARG A 75 13.12 14.57 -17.75
N PRO A 76 13.43 14.77 -16.46
CA PRO A 76 14.77 14.47 -15.93
C PRO A 76 15.11 12.99 -16.09
N ALA A 77 16.40 12.67 -16.04
CA ALA A 77 16.90 11.30 -16.07
C ALA A 77 16.66 10.58 -14.73
N LEU A 78 15.40 10.32 -14.38
CA LEU A 78 14.95 9.75 -13.10
C LEU A 78 15.48 8.34 -12.87
N GLU A 79 15.69 7.57 -13.92
CA GLU A 79 16.32 6.24 -13.89
C GLU A 79 17.72 6.25 -13.26
N LYS A 80 18.44 7.37 -13.32
CA LYS A 80 19.77 7.52 -12.70
C LYS A 80 19.75 7.58 -11.19
N VAL A 81 18.56 7.80 -10.59
CA VAL A 81 18.37 7.81 -9.15
C VAL A 81 17.48 6.65 -8.68
N GLY A 82 17.35 5.61 -9.51
CA GLY A 82 16.67 4.37 -9.16
C GLY A 82 15.16 4.35 -9.37
N VAL A 83 14.62 5.33 -10.13
CA VAL A 83 13.20 5.29 -10.54
C VAL A 83 13.02 4.31 -11.68
N GLU A 84 12.04 3.43 -11.55
CA GLU A 84 11.62 2.52 -12.61
C GLU A 84 10.66 3.23 -13.57
N LEU A 85 10.97 3.22 -14.87
CA LEU A 85 10.12 3.79 -15.91
C LEU A 85 9.43 2.68 -16.67
N VAL A 86 8.12 2.71 -16.72
CA VAL A 86 7.28 1.63 -17.24
C VAL A 86 6.21 2.16 -18.20
N ALA A 87 5.62 1.28 -19.01
CA ALA A 87 4.48 1.64 -19.85
C ALA A 87 3.16 1.80 -19.07
N SER A 88 3.02 1.08 -17.95
CA SER A 88 1.88 1.18 -17.04
C SER A 88 2.30 0.78 -15.64
N VAL A 89 1.94 1.57 -14.64
CA VAL A 89 2.19 1.27 -13.22
C VAL A 89 1.19 0.28 -12.62
N LEU A 90 0.12 -0.05 -13.32
CA LEU A 90 -0.99 -0.85 -12.79
C LEU A 90 -0.53 -2.16 -12.14
N PRO A 91 0.38 -2.98 -12.72
CA PRO A 91 0.83 -4.20 -12.06
C PRO A 91 1.51 -3.97 -10.70
N TRP A 92 2.29 -2.89 -10.57
CA TRP A 92 2.94 -2.51 -9.31
C TRP A 92 1.95 -1.98 -8.28
N GLU A 93 0.97 -1.19 -8.74
CA GLU A 93 -0.10 -0.67 -7.89
C GLU A 93 -0.95 -1.81 -7.32
N GLU A 94 -1.41 -2.73 -8.15
CA GLU A 94 -2.17 -3.91 -7.75
C GLU A 94 -1.39 -4.79 -6.77
N ALA A 95 -0.12 -5.06 -7.06
CA ALA A 95 0.75 -5.82 -6.16
C ALA A 95 0.89 -5.13 -4.80
N LYS A 96 1.18 -3.83 -4.77
CA LYS A 96 1.30 -3.07 -3.52
C LYS A 96 -0.01 -3.05 -2.74
N ILE A 97 -1.13 -2.75 -3.39
CA ILE A 97 -2.44 -2.66 -2.71
C ILE A 97 -2.82 -3.99 -2.08
N ARG A 98 -2.66 -5.10 -2.82
CA ARG A 98 -3.12 -6.42 -2.38
C ARG A 98 -2.09 -7.15 -1.52
N ILE A 99 -0.80 -7.11 -1.86
CA ILE A 99 0.24 -7.79 -1.08
C ILE A 99 0.63 -6.98 0.15
N LEU A 100 0.88 -5.67 0.01
CA LEU A 100 1.33 -4.86 1.15
C LEU A 100 0.16 -4.29 1.94
N ASN A 101 -0.71 -3.48 1.34
CA ASN A 101 -1.69 -2.70 2.11
C ASN A 101 -2.78 -3.57 2.73
N ALA A 102 -3.31 -4.56 2.01
CA ALA A 102 -4.32 -5.46 2.56
C ALA A 102 -3.76 -6.35 3.67
N THR A 103 -2.55 -6.90 3.47
CA THR A 103 -1.87 -7.70 4.49
C THR A 103 -1.53 -6.88 5.73
N HIS A 104 -1.08 -5.63 5.55
CA HIS A 104 -0.83 -4.70 6.65
C HIS A 104 -2.07 -4.51 7.53
N ALA A 105 -3.22 -4.29 6.90
CA ALA A 105 -4.50 -4.17 7.61
C ALA A 105 -4.90 -5.48 8.31
N ALA A 106 -4.73 -6.63 7.67
CA ALA A 106 -5.02 -7.94 8.26
C ALA A 106 -4.17 -8.20 9.51
N ILE A 107 -2.85 -7.94 9.44
CA ILE A 107 -1.94 -8.05 10.57
C ILE A 107 -2.37 -7.10 11.71
N ALA A 108 -2.75 -5.86 11.39
CA ALA A 108 -3.21 -4.89 12.38
C ALA A 108 -4.48 -5.34 13.10
N TRP A 109 -5.47 -5.87 12.38
CA TRP A 109 -6.71 -6.39 12.98
C TRP A 109 -6.44 -7.62 13.86
N ALA A 110 -5.70 -8.60 13.34
CA ALA A 110 -5.34 -9.80 14.08
C ALA A 110 -4.48 -9.47 15.32
N GLY A 111 -3.48 -8.60 15.17
CA GLY A 111 -2.62 -8.16 16.26
C GLY A 111 -3.40 -7.47 17.38
N THR A 112 -4.31 -6.55 17.02
CA THR A 112 -5.18 -5.89 18.01
C THR A 112 -6.06 -6.90 18.75
N LEU A 113 -6.64 -7.87 18.05
CA LEU A 113 -7.48 -8.92 18.65
C LEU A 113 -6.70 -9.81 19.61
N THR A 114 -5.39 -10.00 19.37
CA THR A 114 -4.50 -10.82 20.21
C THR A 114 -3.72 -10.01 21.25
N GLY A 115 -3.97 -8.69 21.33
CA GLY A 115 -3.41 -7.83 22.39
C GLY A 115 -2.04 -7.25 22.08
N HIS A 116 -1.66 -7.16 20.81
CA HIS A 116 -0.43 -6.50 20.36
C HIS A 116 -0.72 -5.06 19.92
N ASP A 117 0.22 -4.14 20.17
CA ASP A 117 0.10 -2.73 19.83
C ASP A 117 0.77 -2.36 18.50
N TYR A 118 1.81 -3.08 18.11
CA TYR A 118 2.66 -2.75 16.97
C TYR A 118 2.61 -3.84 15.88
N ILE A 119 2.79 -3.40 14.64
CA ILE A 119 2.80 -4.27 13.45
C ILE A 119 3.94 -5.30 13.53
N ASP A 120 5.14 -4.87 13.95
CA ASP A 120 6.29 -5.77 14.03
C ASP A 120 6.10 -6.87 15.08
N ASP A 121 5.52 -6.55 16.22
CA ASP A 121 5.18 -7.54 17.25
C ASP A 121 4.10 -8.52 16.78
N SER A 122 3.09 -7.99 16.10
CA SER A 122 2.00 -8.80 15.52
C SER A 122 2.53 -9.74 14.43
N THR A 123 3.36 -9.23 13.53
CA THR A 123 3.90 -10.02 12.41
C THR A 123 4.80 -11.17 12.89
N ARG A 124 5.51 -10.99 14.01
CA ARG A 124 6.34 -12.06 14.60
C ARG A 124 5.56 -13.17 15.28
N GLN A 125 4.23 -13.03 15.44
CA GLN A 125 3.40 -14.13 15.95
C GLN A 125 3.21 -15.17 14.86
N PRO A 126 3.56 -16.46 15.10
CA PRO A 126 3.51 -17.48 14.04
C PRO A 126 2.16 -17.60 13.34
N ALA A 127 1.06 -17.52 14.09
CA ALA A 127 -0.28 -17.62 13.52
C ALA A 127 -0.65 -16.41 12.63
N ILE A 128 -0.22 -15.20 13.00
CA ILE A 128 -0.47 -13.98 12.22
C ILE A 128 0.42 -13.95 10.98
N TYR A 129 1.69 -14.36 11.13
CA TYR A 129 2.60 -14.51 10.00
C TYR A 129 2.05 -15.51 8.97
N GLN A 130 1.59 -16.69 9.45
CA GLN A 130 1.04 -17.73 8.57
C GLN A 130 -0.22 -17.26 7.85
N LEU A 131 -1.12 -16.56 8.55
CA LEU A 131 -2.31 -15.96 7.95
C LEU A 131 -1.94 -14.99 6.82
N ALA A 132 -0.97 -14.11 7.04
CA ALA A 132 -0.49 -13.16 6.04
C ALA A 132 0.17 -13.88 4.84
N TYR A 133 1.01 -14.86 5.13
CA TYR A 133 1.68 -15.68 4.11
C TYR A 133 0.68 -16.44 3.25
N ASP A 134 -0.31 -17.10 3.87
CA ASP A 134 -1.34 -17.88 3.17
C ASP A 134 -2.23 -16.98 2.29
N TYR A 135 -2.68 -15.85 2.82
CA TYR A 135 -3.46 -14.87 2.07
C TYR A 135 -2.73 -14.45 0.78
N ILE A 136 -1.47 -14.07 0.89
CA ILE A 136 -0.70 -13.64 -0.29
C ILE A 136 -0.47 -14.82 -1.24
N THR A 137 -0.06 -15.97 -0.72
CA THR A 137 0.40 -17.10 -1.53
C THR A 137 -0.74 -17.83 -2.23
N GLN A 138 -1.83 -18.08 -1.50
CA GLN A 138 -2.93 -18.92 -2.01
C GLN A 138 -3.90 -18.14 -2.89
N ASP A 139 -4.16 -16.86 -2.56
CA ASP A 139 -5.22 -16.11 -3.20
C ASP A 139 -4.69 -14.93 -4.04
N VAL A 140 -3.75 -14.10 -3.51
CA VAL A 140 -3.32 -12.88 -4.18
C VAL A 140 -2.39 -13.17 -5.35
N ILE A 141 -1.32 -13.94 -5.15
CA ILE A 141 -0.35 -14.26 -6.23
C ILE A 141 -1.03 -14.89 -7.44
N PRO A 142 -1.89 -15.92 -7.28
CA PRO A 142 -2.60 -16.48 -8.44
C PRO A 142 -3.58 -15.50 -9.11
N SER A 143 -4.11 -14.51 -8.37
CA SER A 143 -5.00 -13.48 -8.91
C SER A 143 -4.25 -12.44 -9.73
N LEU A 144 -3.01 -12.13 -9.36
CA LEU A 144 -2.18 -11.14 -10.04
C LEU A 144 -1.30 -11.73 -11.17
N SER A 145 -1.34 -13.04 -11.34
CA SER A 145 -0.52 -13.72 -12.37
C SER A 145 -1.25 -13.78 -13.72
N PRO A 146 -0.56 -13.52 -14.85
CA PRO A 146 0.87 -13.23 -14.96
C PRO A 146 1.21 -11.79 -14.53
N SER A 147 2.40 -11.59 -13.97
CA SER A 147 2.88 -10.29 -13.48
C SER A 147 4.33 -10.05 -13.97
N PRO A 148 4.72 -8.78 -14.24
CA PRO A 148 6.12 -8.44 -14.50
C PRO A 148 6.99 -8.47 -13.23
N LEU A 149 6.36 -8.50 -12.03
CA LEU A 149 7.07 -8.61 -10.76
C LEU A 149 7.20 -10.08 -10.34
N ASP A 150 8.28 -10.41 -9.64
CA ASP A 150 8.35 -11.62 -8.83
C ASP A 150 7.50 -11.42 -7.57
N LEU A 151 6.24 -11.88 -7.65
CA LEU A 151 5.27 -11.69 -6.57
C LEU A 151 5.62 -12.50 -5.32
N ALA A 152 6.36 -13.61 -5.45
CA ALA A 152 6.79 -14.42 -4.32
C ALA A 152 7.94 -13.73 -3.57
N ASP A 153 8.92 -13.19 -4.29
CA ASP A 153 9.98 -12.37 -3.70
C ASP A 153 9.40 -11.11 -3.04
N TYR A 154 8.47 -10.43 -3.72
CA TYR A 154 7.81 -9.25 -3.14
C TYR A 154 7.03 -9.58 -1.87
N ARG A 155 6.33 -10.73 -1.80
CA ARG A 155 5.72 -11.23 -0.55
C ARG A 155 6.74 -11.33 0.57
N ASP A 156 7.86 -11.99 0.32
CA ASP A 156 8.89 -12.24 1.34
C ASP A 156 9.52 -10.94 1.82
N VAL A 157 9.81 -10.02 0.89
CA VAL A 157 10.26 -8.66 1.20
C VAL A 157 9.25 -7.90 2.06
N VAL A 158 7.95 -7.94 1.72
CA VAL A 158 6.90 -7.25 2.47
C VAL A 158 6.77 -7.81 3.89
N LEU A 159 6.77 -9.12 4.07
CA LEU A 159 6.67 -9.74 5.40
C LEU A 159 7.90 -9.44 6.25
N ALA A 160 9.10 -9.40 5.66
CA ALA A 160 10.31 -8.97 6.35
C ALA A 160 10.24 -7.50 6.79
N ARG A 161 9.72 -6.61 5.94
CA ARG A 161 9.52 -5.18 6.26
C ARG A 161 8.55 -4.98 7.42
N PHE A 162 7.43 -5.72 7.46
CA PHE A 162 6.48 -5.67 8.58
C PHE A 162 7.09 -6.18 9.90
N SER A 163 8.05 -7.08 9.84
CA SER A 163 8.75 -7.59 11.02
C SER A 163 9.84 -6.65 11.56
N ASN A 164 10.06 -5.48 10.94
CA ASN A 164 11.12 -4.55 11.29
C ASN A 164 10.81 -3.82 12.62
N PRO A 165 11.56 -4.09 13.72
CA PRO A 165 11.26 -3.52 15.03
C PRO A 165 11.58 -2.02 15.16
N TYR A 166 12.27 -1.44 14.20
CA TYR A 166 12.62 -0.02 14.19
C TYR A 166 11.49 0.86 13.63
N ILE A 167 10.59 0.27 12.83
CA ILE A 167 9.39 0.94 12.34
C ILE A 167 8.27 0.71 13.36
N LYS A 168 8.08 1.66 14.26
CA LYS A 168 7.05 1.59 15.31
C LYS A 168 5.69 2.04 14.78
N ASP A 169 5.15 1.26 13.83
CA ASP A 169 3.82 1.49 13.29
C ASP A 169 2.77 0.77 14.14
N THR A 170 1.73 1.49 14.55
CA THR A 170 0.73 0.93 15.47
C THR A 170 -0.39 0.20 14.74
N ASN A 171 -0.83 -0.91 15.30
CA ASN A 171 -2.01 -1.63 14.81
C ASN A 171 -3.25 -0.73 14.76
N GLN A 172 -3.42 0.18 15.72
CA GLN A 172 -4.52 1.14 15.75
C GLN A 172 -4.53 2.03 14.51
N ARG A 173 -3.39 2.61 14.14
CA ARG A 173 -3.29 3.46 12.94
C ARG A 173 -3.57 2.67 11.66
N VAL A 174 -2.96 1.51 11.55
CA VAL A 174 -3.06 0.68 10.35
C VAL A 174 -4.42 0.01 10.22
N GLY A 175 -5.04 -0.38 11.34
CA GLY A 175 -6.37 -1.01 11.36
C GLY A 175 -7.53 -0.05 11.07
N ALA A 176 -7.29 1.28 11.13
CA ALA A 176 -8.31 2.28 10.82
C ALA A 176 -8.76 2.20 9.35
N ASP A 177 -9.91 2.84 9.03
CA ASP A 177 -10.48 2.96 7.68
C ASP A 177 -10.79 1.61 6.99
N GLY A 178 -11.02 0.55 7.76
CA GLY A 178 -11.30 -0.78 7.22
C GLY A 178 -12.53 -0.83 6.31
N LEU A 179 -13.54 0.03 6.54
CA LEU A 179 -14.72 0.14 5.68
C LEU A 179 -14.36 0.54 4.24
N SER A 180 -13.32 1.34 4.03
CA SER A 180 -12.81 1.68 2.70
C SER A 180 -11.79 0.66 2.19
N LYS A 181 -11.01 0.05 3.09
CA LYS A 181 -9.98 -0.94 2.74
C LYS A 181 -10.55 -2.25 2.22
N ILE A 182 -11.62 -2.75 2.83
CA ILE A 182 -12.26 -4.01 2.37
C ILE A 182 -12.69 -3.92 0.91
N PRO A 183 -13.51 -2.92 0.47
CA PRO A 183 -13.89 -2.82 -0.94
C PRO A 183 -12.72 -2.60 -1.90
N GLY A 184 -11.75 -1.77 -1.50
CA GLY A 184 -10.66 -1.35 -2.37
C GLY A 184 -9.49 -2.32 -2.45
N MET A 185 -9.23 -3.11 -1.40
CA MET A 185 -8.01 -3.92 -1.30
C MET A 185 -8.29 -5.44 -1.25
N VAL A 186 -9.40 -5.85 -0.61
CA VAL A 186 -9.72 -7.26 -0.36
C VAL A 186 -10.71 -7.81 -1.38
N THR A 187 -11.79 -7.06 -1.66
CA THR A 187 -12.84 -7.48 -2.57
C THR A 187 -12.37 -7.84 -3.99
N PRO A 188 -11.38 -7.12 -4.60
CA PRO A 188 -10.86 -7.52 -5.91
C PRO A 188 -10.32 -8.95 -5.91
N THR A 189 -9.51 -9.32 -4.90
CA THR A 189 -8.97 -10.68 -4.77
C THR A 189 -10.08 -11.72 -4.62
N LEU A 190 -11.09 -11.47 -3.76
CA LEU A 190 -12.25 -12.36 -3.62
C LEU A 190 -12.94 -12.61 -4.96
N ARG A 191 -13.22 -11.53 -5.70
CA ARG A 191 -13.91 -11.61 -6.99
C ARG A 191 -13.11 -12.42 -8.01
N GLU A 192 -11.82 -12.18 -8.11
CA GLU A 192 -10.95 -12.89 -9.06
C GLU A 192 -10.75 -14.35 -8.71
N CYS A 193 -10.70 -14.70 -7.42
CA CYS A 193 -10.72 -16.12 -7.00
C CYS A 193 -11.97 -16.82 -7.53
N TYR A 194 -13.17 -16.25 -7.30
CA TYR A 194 -14.41 -16.83 -7.82
C TYR A 194 -14.45 -16.88 -9.35
N GLN A 195 -13.96 -15.85 -10.04
CA GLN A 195 -13.87 -15.86 -11.51
C GLN A 195 -12.97 -16.98 -12.06
N ARG A 196 -11.94 -17.37 -11.29
CA ARG A 196 -11.06 -18.49 -11.62
C ARG A 196 -11.59 -19.86 -11.15
N GLY A 197 -12.76 -19.90 -10.50
CA GLY A 197 -13.31 -21.11 -9.90
C GLY A 197 -12.57 -21.60 -8.65
N ALA A 198 -11.81 -20.69 -7.99
CA ALA A 198 -11.09 -20.99 -6.76
C ALA A 198 -11.84 -20.46 -5.53
N GLU A 199 -11.81 -21.21 -4.44
CA GLU A 199 -12.35 -20.78 -3.16
C GLU A 199 -11.36 -19.83 -2.46
N PRO A 200 -11.73 -18.55 -2.17
CA PRO A 200 -10.84 -17.58 -1.56
C PRO A 200 -10.71 -17.76 -0.04
N THR A 201 -10.30 -18.95 0.39
CA THR A 201 -10.33 -19.37 1.80
C THR A 201 -9.49 -18.47 2.70
N ALA A 202 -8.30 -18.10 2.25
CA ALA A 202 -7.42 -17.23 3.01
C ALA A 202 -7.91 -15.76 3.02
N THR A 203 -8.40 -15.26 1.87
CA THR A 203 -8.94 -13.90 1.77
C THR A 203 -10.21 -13.70 2.57
N ALA A 204 -11.08 -14.71 2.67
CA ALA A 204 -12.34 -14.65 3.42
C ALA A 204 -12.12 -14.40 4.93
N VAL A 205 -10.95 -14.71 5.45
CA VAL A 205 -10.59 -14.42 6.86
C VAL A 205 -10.49 -12.92 7.13
N LEU A 206 -10.06 -12.11 6.14
CA LEU A 206 -9.82 -10.68 6.35
C LEU A 206 -11.08 -9.89 6.74
N PRO A 207 -12.21 -10.01 6.03
CA PRO A 207 -13.46 -9.37 6.47
C PRO A 207 -13.94 -9.85 7.84
N ALA A 208 -13.75 -11.13 8.16
CA ALA A 208 -14.11 -11.68 9.47
C ALA A 208 -13.26 -11.06 10.60
N LEU A 209 -11.95 -10.93 10.40
CA LEU A 209 -11.06 -10.24 11.34
C LEU A 209 -11.47 -8.78 11.53
N PHE A 210 -11.79 -8.08 10.46
CA PHE A 210 -12.25 -6.69 10.55
C PHE A 210 -13.57 -6.58 11.33
N TYR A 211 -14.52 -7.48 11.10
CA TYR A 211 -15.77 -7.50 11.85
C TYR A 211 -15.53 -7.70 13.35
N LEU A 212 -14.69 -8.65 13.75
CA LEU A 212 -14.32 -8.88 15.15
C LEU A 212 -13.56 -7.68 15.75
N PHE A 213 -12.66 -7.07 14.98
CA PHE A 213 -11.96 -5.85 15.36
C PHE A 213 -12.93 -4.71 15.67
N LEU A 214 -13.95 -4.49 14.82
CA LEU A 214 -14.99 -3.48 15.07
C LEU A 214 -15.81 -3.77 16.34
N GLN A 215 -16.17 -5.03 16.60
CA GLN A 215 -16.89 -5.40 17.83
C GLN A 215 -16.08 -5.07 19.07
N ARG A 216 -14.80 -5.40 19.08
CA ARG A 216 -13.91 -5.07 20.20
C ARG A 216 -13.75 -3.56 20.38
N TRP A 217 -13.65 -2.82 19.28
CA TRP A 217 -13.54 -1.35 19.30
C TRP A 217 -14.80 -0.67 19.84
N ALA A 218 -15.98 -1.16 19.48
CA ALA A 218 -17.25 -0.62 19.94
C ALA A 218 -17.55 -0.93 21.43
N SER A 219 -16.79 -1.87 22.02
CA SER A 219 -16.96 -2.31 23.42
C SER A 219 -16.02 -1.59 24.40
N ASN A 220 -15.13 -0.74 23.91
CA ASN A 220 -14.18 0.07 24.66
C ASN A 220 -14.53 1.56 24.54
#